data_988950b1906ff215ad2798dced546b92
#
_entry.id   988950b1906ff215ad2798dced546b92
#
_cell.length_a   1.000
_cell.length_b   1.000
_cell.length_c   1.000
_cell.angle_alpha   90.00
_cell.angle_beta   90.00
_cell.angle_gamma   90.00
#
_symmetry.space_group_name_H-M   'P 1'
#
loop_
_entity.id
_entity.type
_entity.pdbx_description
1 polymer ?
#
loop_
_entity_poly.entity_id
_entity_poly.type
_entity_poly.pdbx_seq_one_letter_code
_entity_poly.pdbx_strand_id
1 'polypeptide(L)'
;MSQQSIKLDRAHTWDALCFPVEAVALETLLPAGYRIVPTDRKRAIVGELPDGTKNIFALQSGEYSLIKNELLREAAELYLPEHTIDASFTPQGEFSINLILPDEINISSGSNKSKVEDRLYKSMIINNSYSGKTPFSLQGTALKEHVGTATTSKMRVSYYRQVCTNGLMGWADDYMSFDQYLTWLLNGKPKKYKDALKIKDAELVERMGRQVDREQEVLVEKKFHHKGLNLEVFKKQLASIFTAFQRQAHAASPTVGIYRELAKQAAPENLGSVITESGLPKMLARNAMDRLAEEMKLLDASANLWLAYNAVNHALFNSRSSLSISDRFRLDEAAFHQLATLALT
;
A
#
# COMPACT_ATOMS: atom_id res chain seq x y z
N MET A 1 25.31 -14.17 -5.10
CA MET A 1 24.44 -14.44 -3.95
C MET A 1 23.05 -14.72 -4.49
N SER A 2 22.53 -15.94 -4.33
CA SER A 2 21.16 -16.27 -4.74
C SER A 2 20.20 -15.49 -3.85
N GLN A 3 19.37 -14.64 -4.43
CA GLN A 3 18.26 -14.00 -3.71
C GLN A 3 17.32 -15.13 -3.24
N GLN A 4 17.29 -15.38 -1.93
CA GLN A 4 16.32 -16.31 -1.36
C GLN A 4 14.91 -15.74 -1.58
N SER A 5 14.03 -16.54 -2.14
CA SER A 5 12.62 -16.18 -2.25
C SER A 5 12.00 -16.16 -0.85
N ILE A 6 11.43 -15.03 -0.46
CA ILE A 6 10.81 -14.84 0.85
C ILE A 6 9.30 -15.05 0.70
N LYS A 7 8.75 -15.97 1.48
CA LYS A 7 7.31 -16.08 1.68
C LYS A 7 6.91 -15.01 2.70
N LEU A 8 5.86 -14.26 2.41
CA LEU A 8 5.25 -13.38 3.40
C LEU A 8 4.44 -14.22 4.38
N ASP A 9 4.70 -14.03 5.66
CA ASP A 9 3.87 -14.56 6.73
C ASP A 9 2.62 -13.68 6.89
N ARG A 10 1.57 -14.24 7.47
CA ARG A 10 0.27 -13.57 7.63
C ARG A 10 -0.12 -13.49 9.10
N ALA A 11 -0.75 -12.38 9.46
CA ALA A 11 -1.33 -12.20 10.79
C ALA A 11 -2.67 -11.47 10.68
N HIS A 12 -3.61 -11.89 11.52
CA HIS A 12 -4.96 -11.29 11.62
C HIS A 12 -5.24 -10.70 13.00
N THR A 13 -4.22 -10.67 13.86
CA THR A 13 -4.28 -10.08 15.19
C THR A 13 -3.04 -9.24 15.46
N TRP A 14 -3.20 -8.21 16.27
CA TRP A 14 -2.09 -7.37 16.70
C TRP A 14 -1.05 -8.12 17.51
N ASP A 15 -1.47 -9.12 18.29
CA ASP A 15 -0.57 -9.87 19.17
C ASP A 15 0.54 -10.61 18.37
N ALA A 16 0.23 -11.04 17.15
CA ALA A 16 1.22 -11.64 16.27
C ALA A 16 2.24 -10.65 15.70
N LEU A 17 1.94 -9.34 15.72
CA LEU A 17 2.79 -8.27 15.19
C LEU A 17 3.48 -7.45 16.28
N CYS A 18 2.90 -7.43 17.48
CA CYS A 18 3.36 -6.65 18.63
C CYS A 18 4.20 -7.55 19.57
N PHE A 19 5.39 -7.92 19.12
CA PHE A 19 6.35 -8.65 19.92
C PHE A 19 7.42 -7.70 20.49
N PRO A 20 8.12 -8.09 21.57
CA PRO A 20 9.15 -7.25 22.17
C PRO A 20 10.24 -6.87 21.17
N VAL A 21 10.45 -5.58 20.97
CA VAL A 21 11.50 -5.04 20.11
C VAL A 21 12.10 -3.79 20.74
N GLU A 22 13.42 -3.67 20.68
CA GLU A 22 14.14 -2.54 21.27
C GLU A 22 15.39 -2.17 20.48
N ALA A 23 15.86 -0.94 20.69
CA ALA A 23 17.13 -0.44 20.18
C ALA A 23 18.17 -0.45 21.31
N VAL A 24 19.08 -1.40 21.26
CA VAL A 24 20.15 -1.56 22.28
C VAL A 24 21.48 -1.04 21.75
N ALA A 25 22.37 -0.65 22.66
CA ALA A 25 23.73 -0.31 22.29
C ALA A 25 24.45 -1.56 21.72
N LEU A 26 25.14 -1.40 20.60
CA LEU A 26 25.79 -2.55 19.95
C LEU A 26 26.83 -3.22 20.86
N GLU A 27 27.48 -2.44 21.69
CA GLU A 27 28.46 -2.94 22.67
C GLU A 27 27.88 -3.98 23.65
N THR A 28 26.57 -3.86 23.98
CA THR A 28 25.91 -4.79 24.92
C THR A 28 25.72 -6.19 24.36
N LEU A 29 25.82 -6.34 23.04
CA LEU A 29 25.66 -7.61 22.34
C LEU A 29 26.99 -8.30 22.03
N LEU A 30 28.10 -7.64 22.29
CA LEU A 30 29.42 -8.17 21.96
C LEU A 30 30.02 -8.94 23.15
N PRO A 31 30.76 -10.02 22.89
CA PRO A 31 31.56 -10.68 23.94
C PRO A 31 32.59 -9.72 24.55
N ALA A 32 32.96 -9.99 25.80
CA ALA A 32 33.97 -9.21 26.46
C ALA A 32 35.29 -9.17 25.67
N GLY A 33 35.93 -7.99 25.60
CA GLY A 33 37.19 -7.79 24.88
C GLY A 33 37.06 -7.35 23.42
N TYR A 34 35.86 -7.40 22.84
CA TYR A 34 35.63 -6.86 21.48
C TYR A 34 35.50 -5.34 21.54
N ARG A 35 36.06 -4.67 20.53
CA ARG A 35 35.94 -3.23 20.33
C ARG A 35 35.28 -2.95 19.00
N ILE A 36 34.33 -2.02 18.97
CA ILE A 36 33.71 -1.56 17.74
C ILE A 36 34.66 -0.57 17.07
N VAL A 37 34.98 -0.85 15.79
CA VAL A 37 35.63 0.14 14.95
C VAL A 37 34.70 1.35 14.79
N PRO A 38 35.22 2.59 14.85
CA PRO A 38 34.39 3.78 14.75
C PRO A 38 33.41 3.70 13.57
N THR A 39 32.13 3.77 13.85
CA THR A 39 31.03 3.72 12.89
C THR A 39 29.88 4.58 13.38
N ASP A 40 29.01 5.04 12.48
CA ASP A 40 27.76 5.70 12.82
C ASP A 40 26.68 4.71 13.30
N ARG A 41 26.85 3.41 13.01
CA ARG A 41 25.92 2.33 13.39
C ARG A 41 26.24 1.80 14.77
N LYS A 42 25.67 2.44 15.79
CA LYS A 42 25.95 2.16 17.21
C LYS A 42 24.81 1.44 17.94
N ARG A 43 23.67 1.24 17.28
CA ARG A 43 22.51 0.57 17.85
C ARG A 43 22.15 -0.66 17.06
N ALA A 44 21.80 -1.74 17.74
CA ALA A 44 21.16 -2.90 17.17
C ALA A 44 19.67 -2.85 17.47
N ILE A 45 18.84 -3.07 16.48
CA ILE A 45 17.40 -3.30 16.64
C ILE A 45 17.23 -4.80 16.87
N VAL A 46 16.87 -5.17 18.08
CA VAL A 46 16.70 -6.57 18.50
C VAL A 46 15.25 -6.83 18.87
N GLY A 47 14.79 -8.04 18.67
CA GLY A 47 13.46 -8.43 19.09
C GLY A 47 13.33 -9.94 19.23
N GLU A 48 12.32 -10.35 19.99
CA GLU A 48 11.99 -11.74 20.24
C GLU A 48 10.65 -12.04 19.56
N LEU A 49 10.70 -12.91 18.55
CA LEU A 49 9.51 -13.32 17.80
C LEU A 49 8.59 -14.18 18.69
N PRO A 50 7.29 -14.34 18.34
CA PRO A 50 6.34 -15.14 19.12
C PRO A 50 6.74 -16.60 19.32
N ASP A 51 7.60 -17.15 18.47
CA ASP A 51 8.17 -18.50 18.59
C ASP A 51 9.39 -18.58 19.52
N GLY A 52 9.77 -17.46 20.16
CA GLY A 52 10.94 -17.34 21.03
C GLY A 52 12.25 -17.10 20.29
N THR A 53 12.23 -16.98 18.96
CA THR A 53 13.43 -16.69 18.17
C THR A 53 13.90 -15.27 18.42
N LYS A 54 15.18 -15.07 18.79
CA LYS A 54 15.78 -13.75 18.99
C LYS A 54 16.49 -13.30 17.71
N ASN A 55 16.06 -12.17 17.17
CA ASN A 55 16.61 -11.62 15.94
C ASN A 55 17.29 -10.26 16.16
N ILE A 56 18.34 -10.02 15.38
CA ILE A 56 18.89 -8.68 15.16
C ILE A 56 18.36 -8.26 13.77
N PHE A 57 17.40 -7.35 13.75
CA PHE A 57 16.76 -6.89 12.49
C PHE A 57 17.67 -5.93 11.72
N ALA A 58 18.40 -5.05 12.43
CA ALA A 58 19.27 -4.08 11.79
C ALA A 58 20.31 -3.50 12.75
N LEU A 59 21.38 -2.94 12.15
CA LEU A 59 22.31 -2.03 12.81
C LEU A 59 22.04 -0.61 12.35
N GLN A 60 21.73 0.30 13.26
CA GLN A 60 21.25 1.64 12.97
C GLN A 60 22.10 2.72 13.66
N SER A 61 21.99 3.95 13.18
CA SER A 61 22.64 5.12 13.79
C SER A 61 22.03 5.43 15.17
N GLY A 62 22.75 6.21 15.98
CA GLY A 62 22.24 6.69 17.27
C GLY A 62 20.96 7.54 17.17
N GLU A 63 20.72 8.14 16.02
CA GLU A 63 19.55 9.00 15.74
C GLU A 63 18.33 8.22 15.21
N TYR A 64 18.45 6.90 15.04
CA TYR A 64 17.34 6.08 14.56
C TYR A 64 16.24 5.99 15.61
N SER A 65 15.02 6.38 15.22
CA SER A 65 13.82 6.25 16.04
C SER A 65 13.06 4.99 15.64
N LEU A 66 12.94 4.06 16.58
CA LEU A 66 12.21 2.82 16.37
C LEU A 66 10.70 3.06 16.50
N ILE A 67 9.95 2.82 15.43
CA ILE A 67 8.49 2.82 15.45
C ILE A 67 8.04 1.39 15.74
N LYS A 68 7.60 1.14 16.97
CA LYS A 68 7.06 -0.15 17.38
C LYS A 68 5.64 -0.37 16.85
N ASN A 69 5.28 -1.60 16.56
CA ASN A 69 3.91 -1.93 16.12
C ASN A 69 2.89 -1.70 17.24
N GLU A 70 3.28 -1.79 18.52
CA GLU A 70 2.44 -1.42 19.67
C GLU A 70 1.93 0.01 19.58
N LEU A 71 2.76 0.96 19.14
CA LEU A 71 2.36 2.35 18.95
C LEU A 71 1.28 2.47 17.86
N LEU A 72 1.40 1.67 16.79
CA LEU A 72 0.42 1.63 15.71
C LEU A 72 -0.89 1.01 16.19
N ARG A 73 -0.81 -0.07 16.97
CA ARG A 73 -1.95 -0.71 17.62
C ARG A 73 -2.71 0.27 18.52
N GLU A 74 -2.01 0.92 19.46
CA GLU A 74 -2.60 1.90 20.39
C GLU A 74 -3.35 3.00 19.63
N ALA A 75 -2.74 3.54 18.57
CA ALA A 75 -3.37 4.55 17.75
C ALA A 75 -4.59 4.01 16.98
N ALA A 76 -4.49 2.80 16.41
CA ALA A 76 -5.59 2.19 15.67
C ALA A 76 -6.79 1.87 16.59
N GLU A 77 -6.56 1.28 17.76
CA GLU A 77 -7.60 0.97 18.75
C GLU A 77 -8.28 2.24 19.27
N LEU A 78 -7.55 3.36 19.40
CA LEU A 78 -8.09 4.62 19.87
C LEU A 78 -8.91 5.37 18.82
N TYR A 79 -8.44 5.43 17.58
CA TYR A 79 -9.02 6.27 16.53
C TYR A 79 -9.88 5.51 15.51
N LEU A 80 -9.75 4.19 15.45
CA LEU A 80 -10.47 3.29 14.54
C LEU A 80 -11.00 2.06 15.32
N PRO A 81 -11.86 2.23 16.33
CA PRO A 81 -12.17 1.18 17.31
C PRO A 81 -12.80 -0.09 16.70
N GLU A 82 -13.46 0.04 15.55
CA GLU A 82 -14.11 -1.10 14.87
C GLU A 82 -13.25 -1.75 13.78
N HIS A 83 -11.94 -1.42 13.73
CA HIS A 83 -11.08 -2.00 12.72
C HIS A 83 -10.77 -3.48 12.99
N THR A 84 -10.58 -4.22 11.89
CA THR A 84 -9.89 -5.51 11.88
C THR A 84 -8.56 -5.37 11.14
N ILE A 85 -7.66 -6.32 11.29
CA ILE A 85 -6.39 -6.30 10.59
C ILE A 85 -6.20 -7.51 9.70
N ASP A 86 -5.50 -7.29 8.59
CA ASP A 86 -4.89 -8.32 7.77
C ASP A 86 -3.47 -7.87 7.43
N ALA A 87 -2.48 -8.55 7.95
CA ALA A 87 -1.10 -8.14 7.81
C ALA A 87 -0.26 -9.18 7.10
N SER A 88 0.67 -8.70 6.29
CA SER A 88 1.76 -9.49 5.72
C SER A 88 3.08 -9.00 6.29
N PHE A 89 3.96 -9.91 6.67
CA PHE A 89 5.25 -9.56 7.23
C PHE A 89 6.35 -10.54 6.83
N THR A 90 7.59 -10.13 7.02
CA THR A 90 8.76 -10.95 6.75
C THR A 90 9.51 -11.25 8.05
N PRO A 91 10.26 -12.36 8.12
CA PRO A 91 11.16 -12.64 9.25
C PRO A 91 12.23 -11.55 9.47
N GLN A 92 12.48 -10.71 8.44
CA GLN A 92 13.41 -9.58 8.51
C GLN A 92 12.80 -8.33 9.17
N GLY A 93 11.55 -8.40 9.64
CA GLY A 93 10.88 -7.30 10.33
C GLY A 93 10.38 -6.21 9.38
N GLU A 94 9.90 -6.58 8.20
CA GLU A 94 9.11 -5.71 7.32
C GLU A 94 7.65 -6.07 7.47
N PHE A 95 6.78 -5.07 7.60
CA PHE A 95 5.35 -5.22 7.85
C PHE A 95 4.53 -4.41 6.86
N SER A 96 3.46 -5.01 6.36
CA SER A 96 2.38 -4.35 5.64
C SER A 96 1.07 -4.70 6.35
N ILE A 97 0.48 -3.74 7.03
CA ILE A 97 -0.67 -3.92 7.91
C ILE A 97 -1.87 -3.22 7.28
N ASN A 98 -2.90 -3.98 6.88
CA ASN A 98 -4.18 -3.42 6.48
C ASN A 98 -5.05 -3.22 7.72
N LEU A 99 -5.45 -1.98 7.97
CA LEU A 99 -6.55 -1.65 8.89
C LEU A 99 -7.83 -1.63 8.08
N ILE A 100 -8.73 -2.57 8.34
CA ILE A 100 -9.97 -2.77 7.57
C ILE A 100 -11.13 -2.26 8.42
N LEU A 101 -11.88 -1.31 7.88
CA LEU A 101 -13.09 -0.77 8.52
C LEU A 101 -14.35 -1.53 8.03
N PRO A 102 -15.44 -1.54 8.82
CA PRO A 102 -16.66 -2.27 8.47
C PRO A 102 -17.45 -1.65 7.30
N ASP A 103 -17.05 -0.47 6.82
CA ASP A 103 -17.71 0.21 5.70
C ASP A 103 -17.61 -0.61 4.41
N GLU A 104 -18.74 -1.06 3.92
CA GLU A 104 -18.85 -1.95 2.76
C GLU A 104 -19.26 -1.21 1.49
N ILE A 105 -18.62 -1.54 0.38
CA ILE A 105 -18.94 -1.06 -0.96
C ILE A 105 -19.10 -2.28 -1.87
N ASN A 106 -20.25 -2.35 -2.57
CA ASN A 106 -20.50 -3.40 -3.55
C ASN A 106 -20.04 -2.99 -4.95
N ILE A 107 -19.23 -3.83 -5.58
CA ILE A 107 -18.87 -3.76 -6.99
C ILE A 107 -19.63 -4.87 -7.69
N SER A 108 -20.64 -4.51 -8.49
CA SER A 108 -21.32 -5.50 -9.33
C SER A 108 -20.46 -5.83 -10.53
N SER A 109 -20.07 -7.08 -10.70
CA SER A 109 -19.53 -7.56 -11.96
C SER A 109 -20.65 -7.53 -13.02
N GLY A 110 -20.43 -6.84 -14.16
CA GLY A 110 -21.44 -6.60 -15.19
C GLY A 110 -21.94 -7.84 -15.97
N SER A 111 -21.67 -9.04 -15.49
CA SER A 111 -22.18 -10.29 -16.04
C SER A 111 -23.57 -10.57 -15.47
N ASN A 112 -24.61 -10.50 -16.29
CA ASN A 112 -26.00 -10.80 -15.96
C ASN A 112 -26.28 -12.23 -15.41
N LYS A 113 -25.26 -13.03 -15.20
CA LYS A 113 -25.38 -14.42 -14.73
C LYS A 113 -24.87 -14.65 -13.32
N SER A 114 -23.96 -13.82 -12.80
CA SER A 114 -23.45 -13.95 -11.44
C SER A 114 -24.26 -13.06 -10.49
N LYS A 115 -24.97 -13.66 -9.54
CA LYS A 115 -25.62 -12.98 -8.42
C LYS A 115 -24.66 -12.64 -7.29
N VAL A 116 -23.37 -12.84 -7.49
CA VAL A 116 -22.36 -12.62 -6.45
C VAL A 116 -21.93 -11.16 -6.50
N GLU A 117 -22.35 -10.41 -5.49
CA GLU A 117 -21.86 -9.06 -5.25
C GLU A 117 -20.42 -9.14 -4.74
N ASP A 118 -19.53 -8.42 -5.39
CA ASP A 118 -18.14 -8.31 -4.97
C ASP A 118 -18.01 -7.18 -3.94
N ARG A 119 -17.72 -7.58 -2.70
CA ARG A 119 -17.71 -6.66 -1.56
C ARG A 119 -16.30 -6.13 -1.31
N LEU A 120 -16.19 -4.83 -1.19
CA LEU A 120 -14.99 -4.13 -0.77
C LEU A 120 -15.21 -3.48 0.58
N TYR A 121 -14.17 -3.52 1.40
CA TYR A 121 -14.12 -2.84 2.68
C TYR A 121 -13.08 -1.73 2.62
N LYS A 122 -13.40 -0.60 3.21
CA LYS A 122 -12.44 0.50 3.36
C LYS A 122 -11.26 0.02 4.16
N SER A 123 -10.06 0.23 3.64
CA SER A 123 -8.85 -0.14 4.37
C SER A 123 -7.75 0.89 4.22
N MET A 124 -6.86 0.92 5.22
CA MET A 124 -5.63 1.69 5.21
C MET A 124 -4.46 0.72 5.32
N ILE A 125 -3.52 0.83 4.42
CA ILE A 125 -2.29 0.04 4.45
C ILE A 125 -1.19 0.85 5.15
N ILE A 126 -0.63 0.30 6.21
CA ILE A 126 0.50 0.84 6.94
C ILE A 126 1.71 -0.06 6.66
N ASN A 127 2.80 0.53 6.17
CA ASN A 127 4.07 -0.16 6.07
C ASN A 127 4.99 0.31 7.19
N ASN A 128 5.60 -0.63 7.89
CA ASN A 128 6.60 -0.40 8.92
C ASN A 128 7.78 -1.35 8.73
N SER A 129 8.93 -1.01 9.25
CA SER A 129 10.11 -1.87 9.15
C SER A 129 11.04 -1.69 10.35
N TYR A 130 11.41 -2.80 10.96
CA TYR A 130 12.47 -2.84 11.97
C TYR A 130 13.85 -2.97 11.33
N SER A 131 13.92 -3.44 10.08
CA SER A 131 15.17 -3.56 9.31
C SER A 131 15.71 -2.22 8.80
N GLY A 132 14.88 -1.17 8.79
CA GLY A 132 15.22 0.14 8.22
C GLY A 132 15.33 0.16 6.70
N LYS A 133 14.99 -0.93 6.02
CA LYS A 133 15.00 -1.00 4.55
C LYS A 133 13.79 -0.32 3.92
N THR A 134 12.66 -0.36 4.61
CA THR A 134 11.42 0.27 4.17
C THR A 134 11.11 1.42 5.12
N PRO A 135 10.90 2.66 4.64
CA PRO A 135 10.46 3.76 5.47
C PRO A 135 9.06 3.46 6.01
N PHE A 136 8.73 4.04 7.16
CA PHE A 136 7.34 4.05 7.59
C PHE A 136 6.52 4.80 6.55
N SER A 137 5.45 4.19 6.08
CA SER A 137 4.52 4.82 5.17
C SER A 137 3.11 4.34 5.43
N LEU A 138 2.18 5.25 5.24
CA LEU A 138 0.78 4.95 5.09
C LEU A 138 0.55 4.83 3.59
N GLN A 139 0.24 3.68 3.12
CA GLN A 139 0.12 3.45 1.69
C GLN A 139 -1.11 4.12 1.14
N GLY A 140 -0.87 4.73 0.01
CA GLY A 140 -1.81 5.59 -0.55
C GLY A 140 -2.10 6.78 0.36
N THR A 141 -1.18 7.29 0.96
CA THR A 141 -0.98 8.23 2.02
C THR A 141 -1.79 9.49 1.97
N ALA A 142 -1.94 10.03 3.13
CA ALA A 142 -2.44 11.36 3.39
C ALA A 142 -1.75 12.42 2.52
N LEU A 143 -2.52 13.22 1.85
CA LEU A 143 -2.08 14.38 1.13
C LEU A 143 -2.11 15.58 2.06
N LYS A 144 -1.06 16.38 2.03
CA LYS A 144 -1.06 17.69 2.64
C LYS A 144 -1.68 18.68 1.67
N GLU A 145 -2.81 19.24 2.01
CA GLU A 145 -3.31 20.41 1.33
C GLU A 145 -3.05 21.63 2.19
N HIS A 146 -2.34 22.60 1.65
CA HIS A 146 -2.24 23.91 2.28
C HIS A 146 -3.51 24.70 1.99
N VAL A 147 -4.38 24.80 3.00
CA VAL A 147 -5.54 25.67 2.94
C VAL A 147 -5.28 26.83 3.90
N GLY A 148 -4.81 27.95 3.37
CA GLY A 148 -4.39 29.09 4.20
C GLY A 148 -3.23 28.73 5.12
N THR A 149 -3.40 28.91 6.43
CA THR A 149 -2.42 28.55 7.46
C THR A 149 -2.59 27.14 8.01
N ALA A 150 -3.68 26.46 7.67
CA ALA A 150 -3.95 25.11 8.12
C ALA A 150 -3.49 24.07 7.09
N THR A 151 -2.73 23.09 7.53
CA THR A 151 -2.35 21.93 6.71
C THR A 151 -3.33 20.80 7.00
N THR A 152 -4.17 20.48 6.03
CA THR A 152 -5.02 19.28 6.08
C THR A 152 -4.31 18.13 5.41
N SER A 153 -4.38 16.96 6.02
CA SER A 153 -3.85 15.73 5.43
C SER A 153 -5.00 14.93 4.83
N LYS A 154 -4.91 14.65 3.55
CA LYS A 154 -5.84 13.80 2.82
C LYS A 154 -5.17 12.46 2.50
N MET A 155 -5.92 11.39 2.43
CA MET A 155 -5.38 10.05 2.28
C MET A 155 -5.90 9.39 1.02
N ARG A 156 -5.06 8.59 0.41
CA ARG A 156 -5.51 7.52 -0.46
C ARG A 156 -6.28 6.49 0.35
N VAL A 157 -7.29 5.93 -0.25
CA VAL A 157 -8.06 4.85 0.37
C VAL A 157 -7.67 3.55 -0.31
N SER A 158 -7.41 2.55 0.50
CA SER A 158 -7.28 1.17 0.06
C SER A 158 -8.59 0.44 0.28
N TYR A 159 -8.84 -0.58 -0.52
CA TYR A 159 -10.03 -1.40 -0.42
C TYR A 159 -9.64 -2.85 -0.25
N TYR A 160 -10.19 -3.48 0.76
CA TYR A 160 -9.99 -4.89 1.03
C TYR A 160 -11.12 -5.71 0.41
N ARG A 161 -10.76 -6.76 -0.28
CA ARG A 161 -11.69 -7.71 -0.88
C ARG A 161 -11.59 -9.07 -0.20
N GLN A 162 -12.73 -9.63 0.18
CA GLN A 162 -12.77 -10.88 0.97
C GLN A 162 -12.15 -12.08 0.23
N VAL A 163 -12.24 -12.15 -1.09
CA VAL A 163 -11.64 -13.22 -1.90
C VAL A 163 -10.14 -12.98 -2.11
N CYS A 164 -9.73 -11.72 -2.19
CA CYS A 164 -8.34 -11.31 -2.25
C CYS A 164 -7.88 -10.96 -0.82
N THR A 165 -6.90 -11.65 -0.29
CA THR A 165 -6.46 -11.52 1.10
C THR A 165 -5.61 -10.27 1.37
N ASN A 166 -5.51 -9.34 0.42
CA ASN A 166 -4.81 -8.07 0.60
C ASN A 166 -5.73 -6.89 0.31
N GLY A 167 -5.42 -5.77 0.92
CA GLY A 167 -6.04 -4.51 0.59
C GLY A 167 -5.66 -4.09 -0.83
N LEU A 168 -6.65 -3.69 -1.60
CA LEU A 168 -6.43 -3.12 -2.92
C LEU A 168 -6.06 -1.64 -2.78
N MET A 169 -5.05 -1.20 -3.51
CA MET A 169 -4.63 0.17 -3.47
C MET A 169 -5.61 1.05 -4.23
N GLY A 170 -6.17 2.04 -3.55
CA GLY A 170 -7.06 3.03 -4.12
C GLY A 170 -6.33 4.27 -4.62
N TRP A 171 -6.98 5.01 -5.51
CA TRP A 171 -6.52 6.33 -5.94
C TRP A 171 -6.85 7.39 -4.89
N ALA A 172 -6.08 8.47 -4.86
CA ALA A 172 -6.31 9.57 -3.94
C ALA A 172 -7.46 10.47 -4.41
N ASP A 173 -8.61 10.33 -3.78
CA ASP A 173 -9.86 10.93 -4.22
C ASP A 173 -9.95 12.44 -4.06
N ASP A 174 -9.11 12.99 -3.20
CA ASP A 174 -9.34 14.32 -2.65
C ASP A 174 -8.87 15.48 -3.52
N TYR A 175 -8.14 15.23 -4.59
CA TYR A 175 -7.61 16.27 -5.45
C TYR A 175 -7.84 16.06 -6.93
N MET A 176 -8.50 14.98 -7.28
CA MET A 176 -8.80 14.69 -8.67
C MET A 176 -10.18 14.06 -8.75
N SER A 177 -11.07 14.63 -9.55
CA SER A 177 -12.35 13.97 -9.86
C SER A 177 -12.10 12.77 -10.76
N PHE A 178 -13.12 11.90 -10.90
CA PHE A 178 -13.05 10.77 -11.80
C PHE A 178 -12.70 11.20 -13.24
N ASP A 179 -13.38 12.21 -13.78
CA ASP A 179 -13.12 12.70 -15.13
C ASP A 179 -11.71 13.28 -15.30
N GLN A 180 -11.23 14.00 -14.29
CA GLN A 180 -9.86 14.50 -14.27
C GLN A 180 -8.83 13.36 -14.22
N TYR A 181 -9.10 12.33 -13.44
CA TYR A 181 -8.26 11.14 -13.40
C TYR A 181 -8.23 10.43 -14.75
N LEU A 182 -9.39 10.25 -15.39
CA LEU A 182 -9.48 9.68 -16.73
C LEU A 182 -8.63 10.45 -17.73
N THR A 183 -8.80 11.76 -17.76
CA THR A 183 -8.05 12.64 -18.66
C THR A 183 -6.55 12.56 -18.40
N TRP A 184 -6.14 12.57 -17.14
CA TRP A 184 -4.74 12.41 -16.75
C TRP A 184 -4.17 11.05 -17.18
N LEU A 185 -4.92 9.98 -17.00
CA LEU A 185 -4.56 8.63 -17.37
C LEU A 185 -4.39 8.50 -18.89
N LEU A 186 -5.36 8.97 -19.67
CA LEU A 186 -5.36 8.91 -21.13
C LEU A 186 -4.25 9.76 -21.76
N ASN A 187 -3.82 10.81 -21.10
CA ASN A 187 -2.70 11.65 -21.53
C ASN A 187 -1.33 11.18 -21.03
N GLY A 188 -1.21 9.90 -20.65
CA GLY A 188 0.07 9.27 -20.31
C GLY A 188 0.56 9.55 -18.90
N LYS A 189 -0.31 9.91 -17.97
CA LYS A 189 0.00 10.09 -16.53
C LYS A 189 1.19 11.01 -16.30
N PRO A 190 1.11 12.28 -16.68
CA PRO A 190 2.25 13.17 -16.53
C PRO A 190 2.68 13.25 -15.06
N LYS A 191 3.96 12.95 -14.80
CA LYS A 191 4.53 12.93 -13.44
C LYS A 191 4.85 14.32 -12.92
N LYS A 192 5.01 15.28 -13.83
CA LYS A 192 5.38 16.67 -13.52
C LYS A 192 4.49 17.62 -14.31
N TYR A 193 4.28 18.79 -13.75
CA TYR A 193 3.52 19.85 -14.39
C TYR A 193 3.99 20.16 -15.83
N LYS A 194 5.30 20.13 -16.09
CA LYS A 194 5.88 20.33 -17.41
C LYS A 194 5.38 19.31 -18.46
N ASP A 195 5.12 18.10 -18.03
CA ASP A 195 4.62 17.04 -18.92
C ASP A 195 3.13 17.25 -19.22
N ALA A 196 2.40 17.83 -18.28
CA ALA A 196 0.98 18.16 -18.44
C ALA A 196 0.76 19.25 -19.52
N LEU A 197 1.72 20.10 -19.79
CA LEU A 197 1.63 21.14 -20.84
C LEU A 197 1.46 20.58 -22.26
N LYS A 198 1.66 19.29 -22.46
CA LYS A 198 1.42 18.61 -23.75
C LYS A 198 -0.05 18.29 -24.01
N ILE A 199 -0.91 18.44 -23.00
CA ILE A 199 -2.35 18.21 -23.11
C ILE A 199 -3.01 19.41 -23.79
N LYS A 200 -3.99 19.20 -24.64
CA LYS A 200 -4.60 20.24 -25.49
C LYS A 200 -5.49 21.24 -24.75
N ASP A 201 -6.12 20.83 -23.66
CA ASP A 201 -6.98 21.68 -22.85
C ASP A 201 -6.15 22.41 -21.78
N ALA A 202 -5.89 23.70 -22.00
CA ALA A 202 -5.03 24.49 -21.12
C ALA A 202 -5.57 24.63 -19.68
N GLU A 203 -6.89 24.76 -19.51
CA GLU A 203 -7.49 24.89 -18.17
C GLU A 203 -7.40 23.57 -17.39
N LEU A 204 -7.68 22.47 -18.08
CA LEU A 204 -7.56 21.12 -17.51
C LEU A 204 -6.10 20.81 -17.17
N VAL A 205 -5.17 21.17 -18.08
CA VAL A 205 -3.72 21.03 -17.86
C VAL A 205 -3.26 21.77 -16.61
N GLU A 206 -3.71 23.00 -16.43
CA GLU A 206 -3.34 23.79 -15.26
C GLU A 206 -3.85 23.17 -13.95
N ARG A 207 -5.10 22.69 -13.94
CA ARG A 207 -5.69 22.03 -12.77
C ARG A 207 -4.97 20.71 -12.47
N MET A 208 -4.75 19.88 -13.48
CA MET A 208 -4.02 18.63 -13.35
C MET A 208 -2.58 18.83 -12.91
N GLY A 209 -1.90 19.82 -13.46
CA GLY A 209 -0.54 20.15 -13.09
C GLY A 209 -0.42 20.51 -11.61
N ARG A 210 -1.31 21.36 -11.11
CA ARG A 210 -1.35 21.71 -9.68
C ARG A 210 -1.61 20.49 -8.78
N GLN A 211 -2.48 19.57 -9.22
CA GLN A 211 -2.78 18.34 -8.47
C GLN A 211 -1.62 17.36 -8.49
N VAL A 212 -0.97 17.16 -9.63
CA VAL A 212 0.20 16.30 -9.77
C VAL A 212 1.37 16.83 -8.93
N ASP A 213 1.62 18.13 -8.95
CA ASP A 213 2.65 18.75 -8.14
C ASP A 213 2.36 18.59 -6.63
N ARG A 214 1.11 18.79 -6.22
CA ARG A 214 0.67 18.52 -4.84
C ARG A 214 0.86 17.06 -4.46
N GLU A 215 0.51 16.14 -5.34
CA GLU A 215 0.70 14.72 -5.08
C GLU A 215 2.17 14.37 -4.88
N GLN A 216 3.05 14.89 -5.72
CA GLN A 216 4.49 14.69 -5.59
C GLN A 216 5.05 15.30 -4.30
N GLU A 217 4.66 16.51 -3.97
CA GLU A 217 5.06 17.20 -2.74
C GLU A 217 4.65 16.40 -1.50
N VAL A 218 3.43 15.89 -1.51
CA VAL A 218 2.86 15.11 -0.42
C VAL A 218 3.51 13.74 -0.29
N LEU A 219 3.78 13.04 -1.40
CA LEU A 219 4.46 11.75 -1.38
C LEU A 219 5.89 11.87 -0.84
N VAL A 220 6.58 12.96 -1.10
CA VAL A 220 7.93 13.24 -0.55
C VAL A 220 7.87 13.54 0.94
N GLU A 221 6.87 14.27 1.40
CA GLU A 221 6.77 14.66 2.82
C GLU A 221 6.33 13.53 3.76
N LYS A 222 5.77 12.43 3.27
CA LYS A 222 5.16 11.38 4.10
C LYS A 222 5.90 10.07 4.18
N LYS A 223 7.06 9.99 3.64
CA LYS A 223 8.03 9.02 4.08
C LYS A 223 8.61 9.52 5.40
N PHE A 224 8.07 9.03 6.50
CA PHE A 224 8.69 9.29 7.80
C PHE A 224 10.03 8.56 7.83
N HIS A 225 11.09 9.33 7.72
CA HIS A 225 12.42 8.79 7.94
C HIS A 225 12.59 8.51 9.42
N HIS A 226 13.00 7.31 9.77
CA HIS A 226 13.29 6.95 11.16
C HIS A 226 14.44 7.77 11.77
N LYS A 227 15.33 8.34 10.94
CA LYS A 227 16.43 9.18 11.41
C LYS A 227 15.90 10.55 11.86
N GLY A 228 16.14 10.88 13.13
CA GLY A 228 15.73 12.16 13.71
C GLY A 228 14.21 12.32 13.89
N LEU A 229 13.43 11.24 13.80
CA LEU A 229 11.98 11.29 13.98
C LEU A 229 11.62 11.61 15.43
N ASN A 230 10.85 12.67 15.64
CA ASN A 230 10.22 12.94 16.92
C ASN A 230 8.93 12.10 17.06
N LEU A 231 8.97 11.11 17.96
CA LEU A 231 7.85 10.18 18.15
C LEU A 231 6.57 10.84 18.66
N GLU A 232 6.66 11.91 19.45
CA GLU A 232 5.47 12.63 19.94
C GLU A 232 4.78 13.41 18.82
N VAL A 233 5.56 14.03 17.93
CA VAL A 233 5.03 14.68 16.73
C VAL A 233 4.43 13.63 15.78
N PHE A 234 5.11 12.50 15.62
CA PHE A 234 4.63 11.38 14.81
C PHE A 234 3.28 10.84 15.31
N LYS A 235 3.13 10.60 16.64
CA LYS A 235 1.86 10.16 17.23
C LYS A 235 0.71 11.13 16.93
N LYS A 236 0.94 12.44 17.05
CA LYS A 236 -0.07 13.47 16.74
C LYS A 236 -0.46 13.44 15.26
N GLN A 237 0.51 13.28 14.37
CA GLN A 237 0.23 13.17 12.94
C GLN A 237 -0.53 11.89 12.61
N LEU A 238 -0.17 10.76 13.21
CA LEU A 238 -0.87 9.49 13.04
C LEU A 238 -2.33 9.60 13.51
N ALA A 239 -2.57 10.21 14.67
CA ALA A 239 -3.91 10.47 15.19
C ALA A 239 -4.75 11.31 14.23
N SER A 240 -4.18 12.39 13.67
CA SER A 240 -4.85 13.24 12.69
C SER A 240 -5.21 12.45 11.42
N ILE A 241 -4.29 11.63 10.94
CA ILE A 241 -4.47 10.79 9.75
C ILE A 241 -5.60 9.78 9.99
N PHE A 242 -5.59 9.05 11.10
CA PHE A 242 -6.61 8.05 11.39
C PHE A 242 -8.00 8.68 11.55
N THR A 243 -8.08 9.84 12.22
CA THR A 243 -9.34 10.60 12.36
C THR A 243 -9.86 11.06 11.00
N ALA A 244 -9.00 11.57 10.13
CA ALA A 244 -9.39 11.96 8.77
C ALA A 244 -9.87 10.77 7.96
N PHE A 245 -9.15 9.65 8.03
CA PHE A 245 -9.50 8.41 7.36
C PHE A 245 -10.88 7.88 7.81
N GLN A 246 -11.15 7.86 9.10
CA GLN A 246 -12.44 7.42 9.63
C GLN A 246 -13.61 8.21 9.05
N ARG A 247 -13.43 9.53 8.90
CA ARG A 247 -14.48 10.46 8.44
C ARG A 247 -14.69 10.49 6.93
N GLN A 248 -13.76 9.92 6.15
CA GLN A 248 -13.82 9.99 4.70
C GLN A 248 -14.90 9.08 4.14
N ALA A 249 -15.83 9.65 3.36
CA ALA A 249 -16.84 8.88 2.62
C ALA A 249 -16.20 8.27 1.34
N HIS A 250 -16.59 7.05 0.98
CA HIS A 250 -15.98 6.34 -0.16
C HIS A 250 -16.93 5.95 -1.26
N ALA A 251 -18.22 5.93 -1.05
CA ALA A 251 -19.19 5.47 -2.06
C ALA A 251 -19.09 6.27 -3.39
N ALA A 252 -18.65 7.53 -3.31
CA ALA A 252 -18.43 8.43 -4.44
C ALA A 252 -16.95 8.57 -4.84
N SER A 253 -16.07 7.72 -4.31
CA SER A 253 -14.63 7.74 -4.60
C SER A 253 -14.36 7.53 -6.09
N PRO A 254 -13.46 8.31 -6.72
CA PRO A 254 -12.99 8.06 -8.09
C PRO A 254 -12.44 6.66 -8.26
N THR A 255 -11.74 6.11 -7.28
CA THR A 255 -11.21 4.75 -7.28
C THR A 255 -12.32 3.71 -7.41
N VAL A 256 -13.41 3.85 -6.66
CA VAL A 256 -14.58 2.97 -6.78
C VAL A 256 -15.22 3.10 -8.16
N GLY A 257 -15.26 4.30 -8.72
CA GLY A 257 -15.69 4.55 -10.09
C GLY A 257 -14.86 3.71 -11.10
N ILE A 258 -13.53 3.75 -10.96
CA ILE A 258 -12.63 2.97 -11.82
C ILE A 258 -12.85 1.47 -11.63
N TYR A 259 -12.98 0.97 -10.41
CA TYR A 259 -13.25 -0.44 -10.16
C TYR A 259 -14.54 -0.91 -10.84
N ARG A 260 -15.60 -0.08 -10.83
CA ARG A 260 -16.84 -0.37 -11.55
C ARG A 260 -16.65 -0.41 -13.06
N GLU A 261 -15.82 0.47 -13.63
CA GLU A 261 -15.48 0.41 -15.05
C GLU A 261 -14.65 -0.84 -15.38
N LEU A 262 -13.65 -1.19 -14.57
CA LEU A 262 -12.91 -2.46 -14.72
C LEU A 262 -13.85 -3.67 -14.72
N ALA A 263 -14.88 -3.66 -13.85
CA ALA A 263 -15.83 -4.76 -13.75
C ALA A 263 -16.76 -4.90 -14.96
N LYS A 264 -17.00 -3.82 -15.69
CA LYS A 264 -17.84 -3.82 -16.90
C LYS A 264 -17.11 -4.34 -18.14
N GLN A 265 -15.78 -4.22 -18.19
CA GLN A 265 -14.99 -4.54 -19.36
C GLN A 265 -14.50 -5.98 -19.34
N ALA A 266 -14.77 -6.72 -20.42
CA ALA A 266 -14.24 -8.06 -20.60
C ALA A 266 -12.70 -8.04 -20.66
N ALA A 267 -12.07 -9.04 -20.08
CA ALA A 267 -10.62 -9.18 -20.21
C ALA A 267 -10.24 -9.52 -21.67
N PRO A 268 -9.21 -8.89 -22.24
CA PRO A 268 -8.76 -9.18 -23.60
C PRO A 268 -8.09 -10.57 -23.67
N GLU A 269 -8.10 -11.19 -24.86
CA GLU A 269 -7.48 -12.50 -25.08
C GLU A 269 -5.98 -12.52 -24.75
N ASN A 270 -5.29 -11.41 -25.00
CA ASN A 270 -3.86 -11.25 -24.71
C ASN A 270 -3.56 -10.72 -23.30
N LEU A 271 -4.47 -10.89 -22.34
CA LEU A 271 -4.36 -10.37 -20.96
C LEU A 271 -3.01 -10.70 -20.30
N GLY A 272 -2.48 -11.90 -20.53
CA GLY A 272 -1.16 -12.29 -19.97
C GLY A 272 -0.02 -11.39 -20.43
N SER A 273 -0.04 -10.95 -21.70
CA SER A 273 0.92 -9.97 -22.24
C SER A 273 0.73 -8.60 -21.59
N VAL A 274 -0.51 -8.14 -21.49
CA VAL A 274 -0.85 -6.86 -20.85
C VAL A 274 -0.36 -6.80 -19.42
N ILE A 275 -0.58 -7.85 -18.62
CA ILE A 275 -0.09 -7.95 -17.24
C ILE A 275 1.45 -7.93 -17.20
N THR A 276 2.11 -8.61 -18.13
CA THR A 276 3.58 -8.62 -18.20
C THR A 276 4.12 -7.24 -18.58
N GLU A 277 3.47 -6.53 -19.48
CA GLU A 277 3.83 -5.16 -19.89
C GLU A 277 3.74 -4.13 -18.76
N SER A 278 2.94 -4.39 -17.71
CA SER A 278 2.93 -3.57 -16.50
C SER A 278 4.23 -3.69 -15.68
N GLY A 279 5.17 -4.51 -16.10
CA GLY A 279 6.44 -4.76 -15.42
C GLY A 279 6.40 -5.91 -14.42
N LEU A 280 5.31 -6.68 -14.39
CA LEU A 280 5.18 -7.83 -13.50
C LEU A 280 6.17 -8.94 -13.91
N PRO A 281 6.97 -9.49 -12.98
CA PRO A 281 7.82 -10.65 -13.27
C PRO A 281 7.01 -11.81 -13.86
N LYS A 282 7.55 -12.50 -14.87
CA LYS A 282 6.84 -13.57 -15.60
C LYS A 282 6.22 -14.64 -14.68
N MET A 283 6.90 -15.01 -13.60
CA MET A 283 6.36 -15.97 -12.63
C MET A 283 5.12 -15.42 -11.94
N LEU A 284 5.14 -14.15 -11.51
CA LEU A 284 3.99 -13.52 -10.85
C LEU A 284 2.85 -13.28 -11.85
N ALA A 285 3.15 -12.94 -13.09
CA ALA A 285 2.14 -12.84 -14.14
C ALA A 285 1.44 -14.18 -14.38
N ARG A 286 2.19 -15.28 -14.39
CA ARG A 286 1.60 -16.63 -14.48
C ARG A 286 0.73 -16.95 -13.27
N ASN A 287 1.22 -16.69 -12.05
CA ASN A 287 0.44 -16.91 -10.83
C ASN A 287 -0.86 -16.06 -10.83
N ALA A 288 -0.82 -14.86 -11.40
CA ALA A 288 -2.00 -14.02 -11.56
C ALA A 288 -3.01 -14.65 -12.54
N MET A 289 -2.55 -15.22 -13.67
CA MET A 289 -3.44 -15.90 -14.62
C MET A 289 -4.05 -17.17 -14.02
N ASP A 290 -3.26 -17.96 -13.28
CA ASP A 290 -3.75 -19.14 -12.58
C ASP A 290 -4.83 -18.74 -11.54
N ARG A 291 -4.56 -17.65 -10.78
CA ARG A 291 -5.52 -17.12 -9.81
C ARG A 291 -6.79 -16.58 -10.46
N LEU A 292 -6.68 -15.91 -11.59
CA LEU A 292 -7.84 -15.44 -12.35
C LEU A 292 -8.75 -16.62 -12.73
N ALA A 293 -8.16 -17.71 -13.22
CA ALA A 293 -8.92 -18.91 -13.57
C ALA A 293 -9.63 -19.53 -12.35
N GLU A 294 -9.00 -19.53 -11.18
CA GLU A 294 -9.63 -19.96 -9.94
C GLU A 294 -10.79 -19.06 -9.53
N GLU A 295 -10.62 -17.73 -9.59
CA GLU A 295 -11.68 -16.77 -9.22
C GLU A 295 -12.87 -16.83 -10.19
N MET A 296 -12.62 -16.97 -11.49
CA MET A 296 -13.69 -17.16 -12.47
C MET A 296 -14.55 -18.40 -12.13
N LYS A 297 -13.89 -19.50 -11.76
CA LYS A 297 -14.58 -20.73 -11.36
C LYS A 297 -15.33 -20.54 -10.04
N LEU A 298 -14.73 -19.88 -9.06
CA LEU A 298 -15.33 -19.66 -7.73
C LEU A 298 -16.57 -18.76 -7.80
N LEU A 299 -16.52 -17.73 -8.64
CA LEU A 299 -17.57 -16.73 -8.78
C LEU A 299 -18.57 -17.06 -9.89
N ASP A 300 -18.38 -18.15 -10.62
CA ASP A 300 -19.14 -18.47 -11.84
C ASP A 300 -19.26 -17.29 -12.81
N ALA A 301 -18.14 -16.61 -13.04
CA ALA A 301 -18.07 -15.38 -13.80
C ALA A 301 -17.07 -15.48 -14.96
N SER A 302 -17.34 -14.73 -16.03
CA SER A 302 -16.38 -14.55 -17.12
C SER A 302 -15.25 -13.59 -16.70
N ALA A 303 -14.07 -13.73 -17.32
CA ALA A 303 -12.95 -12.84 -17.08
C ALA A 303 -13.31 -11.39 -17.43
N ASN A 304 -13.07 -10.49 -16.50
CA ASN A 304 -13.14 -9.06 -16.70
C ASN A 304 -11.88 -8.38 -16.12
N LEU A 305 -11.69 -7.09 -16.40
CA LEU A 305 -10.49 -6.38 -15.97
C LEU A 305 -10.41 -6.22 -14.44
N TRP A 306 -11.55 -6.20 -13.76
CA TRP A 306 -11.59 -6.17 -12.29
C TRP A 306 -11.06 -7.46 -11.68
N LEU A 307 -11.51 -8.62 -12.16
CA LEU A 307 -10.99 -9.92 -11.70
C LEU A 307 -9.50 -10.06 -12.06
N ALA A 308 -9.10 -9.58 -13.23
CA ALA A 308 -7.69 -9.54 -13.62
C ALA A 308 -6.83 -8.72 -12.65
N TYR A 309 -7.30 -7.52 -12.26
CA TYR A 309 -6.61 -6.70 -11.27
C TYR A 309 -6.51 -7.39 -9.91
N ASN A 310 -7.60 -7.98 -9.43
CA ASN A 310 -7.59 -8.74 -8.19
C ASN A 310 -6.59 -9.91 -8.21
N ALA A 311 -6.52 -10.62 -9.32
CA ALA A 311 -5.59 -11.73 -9.49
C ALA A 311 -4.14 -11.26 -9.48
N VAL A 312 -3.81 -10.11 -10.08
CA VAL A 312 -2.49 -9.48 -10.02
C VAL A 312 -2.15 -9.09 -8.58
N ASN A 313 -3.05 -8.39 -7.90
CA ASN A 313 -2.88 -8.00 -6.51
C ASN A 313 -2.63 -9.23 -5.62
N HIS A 314 -3.43 -10.28 -5.77
CA HIS A 314 -3.24 -11.53 -5.06
C HIS A 314 -1.86 -12.16 -5.34
N ALA A 315 -1.44 -12.23 -6.61
CA ALA A 315 -0.15 -12.81 -6.97
C ALA A 315 1.02 -12.01 -6.38
N LEU A 316 0.94 -10.69 -6.37
CA LEU A 316 1.97 -9.83 -5.78
C LEU A 316 2.16 -10.07 -4.28
N PHE A 317 1.07 -10.22 -3.54
CA PHE A 317 1.13 -10.23 -2.07
C PHE A 317 1.04 -11.63 -1.44
N ASN A 318 0.63 -12.66 -2.19
CA ASN A 318 0.52 -14.03 -1.67
C ASN A 318 1.51 -15.01 -2.29
N SER A 319 2.17 -14.67 -3.40
CA SER A 319 3.18 -15.54 -4.01
C SER A 319 4.57 -15.30 -3.40
N ARG A 320 5.38 -16.36 -3.38
CA ARG A 320 6.80 -16.25 -3.05
C ARG A 320 7.51 -15.42 -4.10
N SER A 321 8.29 -14.45 -3.66
CA SER A 321 9.04 -13.56 -4.55
C SER A 321 10.20 -12.92 -3.78
N SER A 322 11.25 -12.52 -4.48
CA SER A 322 12.36 -11.73 -3.92
C SER A 322 12.04 -10.22 -3.83
N LEU A 323 10.87 -9.81 -4.28
CA LEU A 323 10.44 -8.41 -4.25
C LEU A 323 10.24 -7.94 -2.81
N SER A 324 10.73 -6.74 -2.53
CA SER A 324 10.40 -6.02 -1.30
C SER A 324 8.90 -5.69 -1.26
N ILE A 325 8.39 -5.37 -0.07
CA ILE A 325 6.99 -4.90 0.06
C ILE A 325 6.77 -3.64 -0.78
N SER A 326 7.71 -2.70 -0.76
CA SER A 326 7.64 -1.46 -1.55
C SER A 326 7.59 -1.72 -3.07
N ASP A 327 8.37 -2.68 -3.58
CA ASP A 327 8.33 -3.04 -5.00
C ASP A 327 6.99 -3.68 -5.38
N ARG A 328 6.40 -4.49 -4.49
CA ARG A 328 5.09 -5.10 -4.73
C ARG A 328 4.01 -4.04 -4.89
N PHE A 329 4.01 -3.01 -4.04
CA PHE A 329 3.06 -1.91 -4.16
C PHE A 329 3.26 -1.07 -5.43
N ARG A 330 4.52 -0.82 -5.80
CA ARG A 330 4.82 -0.11 -7.05
C ARG A 330 4.33 -0.87 -8.29
N LEU A 331 4.45 -2.20 -8.28
CA LEU A 331 3.96 -3.05 -9.36
C LEU A 331 2.43 -3.16 -9.37
N ASP A 332 1.80 -3.19 -8.19
CA ASP A 332 0.34 -3.15 -8.06
C ASP A 332 -0.24 -1.86 -8.66
N GLU A 333 0.35 -0.71 -8.32
CA GLU A 333 -0.05 0.58 -8.89
C GLU A 333 0.13 0.61 -10.41
N ALA A 334 1.25 0.09 -10.93
CA ALA A 334 1.49 0.03 -12.36
C ALA A 334 0.46 -0.84 -13.08
N ALA A 335 0.14 -2.01 -12.52
CA ALA A 335 -0.88 -2.91 -13.07
C ALA A 335 -2.28 -2.29 -13.02
N PHE A 336 -2.63 -1.64 -11.90
CA PHE A 336 -3.89 -0.91 -11.79
C PHE A 336 -4.06 0.13 -12.90
N HIS A 337 -3.06 0.98 -13.10
CA HIS A 337 -3.10 2.00 -14.13
C HIS A 337 -3.13 1.42 -15.54
N GLN A 338 -2.43 0.31 -15.78
CA GLN A 338 -2.45 -0.37 -17.08
C GLN A 338 -3.85 -0.89 -17.41
N LEU A 339 -4.48 -1.59 -16.47
CA LEU A 339 -5.82 -2.14 -16.66
C LEU A 339 -6.90 -1.03 -16.71
N ALA A 340 -6.75 0.03 -15.90
CA ALA A 340 -7.63 1.19 -15.97
C ALA A 340 -7.54 1.87 -17.34
N THR A 341 -6.36 1.99 -17.93
CA THR A 341 -6.21 2.51 -19.31
C THR A 341 -7.01 1.68 -20.31
N LEU A 342 -6.93 0.34 -20.23
CA LEU A 342 -7.70 -0.54 -21.10
C LEU A 342 -9.22 -0.44 -20.89
N ALA A 343 -9.65 -0.18 -19.66
CA ALA A 343 -11.09 -0.06 -19.37
C ALA A 343 -11.71 1.22 -19.95
N LEU A 344 -10.90 2.21 -20.22
CA LEU A 344 -11.33 3.57 -20.53
C LEU A 344 -11.02 4.01 -21.97
N THR A 345 -10.32 3.16 -22.73
CA THR A 345 -10.08 3.31 -24.18
C THR A 345 -11.00 2.41 -24.99
#